data_640d943450090397f7449161edd0ae24
#
_entry.id   640d943450090397f7449161edd0ae24
#
_cell.length_a   1.000
_cell.length_b   1.000
_cell.length_c   1.000
_cell.angle_alpha   90.00
_cell.angle_beta   90.00
_cell.angle_gamma   90.00
#
_symmetry.space_group_name_H-M   'P 1'
#
loop_
_entity.id
_entity.type
_entity.pdbx_description
1 polymer ?
#
loop_
_entity_poly.entity_id
_entity_poly.type
_entity_poly.pdbx_seq_one_letter_code
_entity_poly.pdbx_strand_id
1 'polypeptide(L)'
;MCGQKGPDGKGKISTMSKVFIDTNILIYSIDGSYPKKREKCRALLKSLGGETLGVISTQVMQEFFVVATKKLGLDPLVVKDILSGFARFETVLITQNMVFEAIDISIIKRLSFWDALIVAAAESANCSVVWTEDLNSGQTIRGLKIINPI
;
A
#
# COMPACT_ATOMS: atom_id res chain seq x y z
N MET A 1 -12.05 38.81 -5.57
CA MET A 1 -11.02 38.70 -6.55
C MET A 1 -9.99 37.65 -6.22
N CYS A 2 -9.27 37.81 -5.20
CA CYS A 2 -8.26 36.81 -4.88
C CYS A 2 -8.85 35.48 -4.55
N GLY A 3 -10.08 35.44 -4.08
CA GLY A 3 -10.70 34.22 -3.64
C GLY A 3 -10.92 33.17 -4.70
N GLN A 4 -11.00 33.59 -5.94
CA GLN A 4 -11.26 32.64 -7.02
C GLN A 4 -10.11 31.68 -7.20
N LYS A 5 -8.90 32.12 -6.96
CA LYS A 5 -7.74 31.25 -7.12
C LYS A 5 -7.69 30.15 -6.08
N GLY A 6 -8.12 30.47 -4.90
CA GLY A 6 -8.11 29.49 -3.82
C GLY A 6 -8.92 28.25 -4.13
N PRO A 7 -10.17 28.37 -4.56
CA PRO A 7 -10.97 27.21 -4.93
C PRO A 7 -10.35 26.38 -6.03
N ASP A 8 -9.81 27.04 -7.05
CA ASP A 8 -9.19 26.34 -8.16
C ASP A 8 -7.97 25.55 -7.71
N GLY A 9 -7.13 26.16 -6.92
CA GLY A 9 -5.95 25.48 -6.38
C GLY A 9 -6.34 24.30 -5.52
N LYS A 10 -7.34 24.42 -4.70
CA LYS A 10 -7.83 23.34 -3.87
C LYS A 10 -8.35 22.17 -4.70
N GLY A 11 -9.09 22.46 -5.76
CA GLY A 11 -9.60 21.43 -6.66
C GLY A 11 -8.47 20.62 -7.29
N LYS A 12 -7.39 21.26 -7.71
CA LYS A 12 -6.24 20.56 -8.27
C LYS A 12 -5.56 19.66 -7.26
N ILE A 13 -5.36 20.13 -6.02
CA ILE A 13 -4.74 19.35 -4.97
C ILE A 13 -5.59 18.12 -4.65
N SER A 14 -6.91 18.27 -4.57
CA SER A 14 -7.81 17.18 -4.22
C SER A 14 -7.96 16.14 -5.32
N THR A 15 -7.50 16.41 -6.56
CA THR A 15 -7.55 15.42 -7.64
C THR A 15 -6.44 14.39 -7.57
N MET A 16 -5.38 14.62 -6.78
CA MET A 16 -4.33 13.63 -6.60
C MET A 16 -4.87 12.43 -5.84
N SER A 17 -4.65 11.24 -6.40
CA SER A 17 -5.09 9.99 -5.80
C SER A 17 -3.93 9.28 -5.13
N LYS A 18 -4.25 8.45 -4.14
CA LYS A 18 -3.29 7.62 -3.43
C LYS A 18 -3.72 6.17 -3.49
N VAL A 19 -2.77 5.29 -3.74
CA VAL A 19 -2.96 3.86 -3.69
C VAL A 19 -2.08 3.27 -2.60
N PHE A 20 -2.69 2.45 -1.75
CA PHE A 20 -1.95 1.69 -0.74
C PHE A 20 -1.44 0.40 -1.37
N ILE A 21 -0.18 0.08 -1.16
CA ILE A 21 0.49 -1.07 -1.78
C ILE A 21 0.71 -2.13 -0.69
N ASP A 22 0.04 -3.27 -0.82
CA ASP A 22 0.23 -4.37 0.10
C ASP A 22 1.56 -5.09 -0.16
N THR A 23 2.03 -5.80 0.83
CA THR A 23 3.33 -6.48 0.83
C THR A 23 3.53 -7.40 -0.37
N ASN A 24 2.50 -8.17 -0.75
CA ASN A 24 2.62 -9.11 -1.86
C ASN A 24 3.00 -8.44 -3.18
N ILE A 25 2.51 -7.23 -3.44
CA ILE A 25 2.86 -6.50 -4.66
C ILE A 25 4.36 -6.16 -4.67
N LEU A 26 4.89 -5.73 -3.53
CA LEU A 26 6.32 -5.43 -3.41
C LEU A 26 7.18 -6.68 -3.52
N ILE A 27 6.74 -7.78 -2.92
CA ILE A 27 7.46 -9.06 -2.97
C ILE A 27 7.53 -9.57 -4.41
N TYR A 28 6.41 -9.55 -5.16
CA TYR A 28 6.44 -9.99 -6.56
C TYR A 28 7.41 -9.16 -7.40
N SER A 29 7.59 -7.89 -7.07
CA SER A 29 8.52 -7.03 -7.83
C SER A 29 9.98 -7.50 -7.77
N ILE A 30 10.32 -8.38 -6.81
CA ILE A 30 11.67 -8.92 -6.65
C ILE A 30 11.73 -10.45 -6.75
N ASP A 31 10.59 -11.13 -6.88
CA ASP A 31 10.54 -12.60 -6.86
C ASP A 31 10.73 -13.15 -8.27
N GLY A 32 11.92 -13.69 -8.51
CA GLY A 32 12.28 -14.29 -9.80
C GLY A 32 11.52 -15.57 -10.13
N SER A 33 10.85 -16.19 -9.14
CA SER A 33 10.06 -17.41 -9.37
C SER A 33 8.78 -17.14 -10.17
N TYR A 34 8.37 -15.88 -10.24
CA TYR A 34 7.16 -15.47 -10.97
C TYR A 34 7.50 -14.33 -11.95
N PRO A 35 8.18 -14.63 -13.06
CA PRO A 35 8.72 -13.59 -13.95
C PRO A 35 7.66 -12.62 -14.49
N LYS A 36 6.48 -13.14 -14.85
CA LYS A 36 5.40 -12.29 -15.39
C LYS A 36 4.84 -11.36 -14.33
N LYS A 37 4.58 -11.88 -13.13
CA LYS A 37 4.11 -11.06 -12.01
C LYS A 37 5.15 -10.04 -11.60
N ARG A 38 6.42 -10.44 -11.58
CA ARG A 38 7.54 -9.53 -11.28
C ARG A 38 7.56 -8.35 -12.22
N GLU A 39 7.48 -8.62 -13.52
CA GLU A 39 7.51 -7.57 -14.53
C GLU A 39 6.32 -6.63 -14.40
N LYS A 40 5.13 -7.19 -14.18
CA LYS A 40 3.91 -6.41 -14.02
C LYS A 40 3.97 -5.54 -12.76
N CYS A 41 4.41 -6.09 -11.63
CA CYS A 41 4.55 -5.32 -10.40
C CYS A 41 5.58 -4.21 -10.54
N ARG A 42 6.71 -4.47 -11.20
CA ARG A 42 7.71 -3.43 -11.47
C ARG A 42 7.14 -2.29 -12.29
N ALA A 43 6.37 -2.61 -13.33
CA ALA A 43 5.71 -1.59 -14.15
C ALA A 43 4.72 -0.76 -13.35
N LEU A 44 3.93 -1.42 -12.50
CA LEU A 44 2.98 -0.74 -11.61
C LEU A 44 3.69 0.24 -10.68
N LEU A 45 4.78 -0.21 -10.02
CA LEU A 45 5.51 0.64 -9.09
C LEU A 45 6.16 1.83 -9.80
N LYS A 46 6.66 1.63 -11.01
CA LYS A 46 7.24 2.72 -11.81
C LYS A 46 6.20 3.77 -12.22
N SER A 47 4.95 3.37 -12.36
CA SER A 47 3.87 4.29 -12.76
C SER A 47 3.48 5.26 -11.65
N LEU A 48 3.93 5.01 -10.43
CA LEU A 48 3.60 5.84 -9.27
C LEU A 48 4.54 7.04 -9.15
N GLY A 49 4.05 8.11 -8.55
CA GLY A 49 4.81 9.33 -8.31
C GLY A 49 4.39 10.51 -9.17
N GLY A 50 3.50 10.29 -10.16
CA GLY A 50 2.89 11.35 -10.95
C GLY A 50 1.57 11.78 -10.34
N GLU A 51 0.46 11.48 -11.03
CA GLU A 51 -0.88 11.80 -10.55
C GLU A 51 -1.35 10.88 -9.45
N THR A 52 -0.80 9.65 -9.39
CA THR A 52 -1.13 8.68 -8.37
C THR A 52 0.10 8.42 -7.49
N LEU A 53 -0.05 8.62 -6.21
CA LEU A 53 1.01 8.42 -5.23
C LEU A 53 0.88 7.07 -4.56
N GLY A 54 2.02 6.42 -4.34
CA GLY A 54 2.08 5.17 -3.61
C GLY A 54 2.21 5.39 -2.11
N VAL A 55 1.53 4.56 -1.34
CA VAL A 55 1.56 4.59 0.13
C VAL A 55 1.84 3.18 0.62
N ILE A 56 2.71 3.05 1.58
CA ILE A 56 2.97 1.82 2.32
C ILE A 56 2.85 2.08 3.82
N SER A 57 3.06 1.08 4.65
CA SER A 57 3.08 1.24 6.10
C SER A 57 4.28 0.53 6.70
N THR A 58 4.53 0.81 7.97
CA THR A 58 5.58 0.08 8.71
C THR A 58 5.28 -1.40 8.80
N GLN A 59 4.00 -1.80 8.84
CA GLN A 59 3.61 -3.21 8.74
C GLN A 59 4.11 -3.83 7.43
N VAL A 60 3.88 -3.16 6.32
CA VAL A 60 4.31 -3.64 5.00
C VAL A 60 5.84 -3.79 4.96
N MET A 61 6.56 -2.83 5.50
CA MET A 61 8.02 -2.91 5.58
C MET A 61 8.48 -4.12 6.38
N GLN A 62 7.85 -4.36 7.52
CA GLN A 62 8.17 -5.49 8.40
C GLN A 62 7.89 -6.82 7.72
N GLU A 63 6.72 -6.96 7.12
CA GLU A 63 6.34 -8.17 6.41
C GLU A 63 7.25 -8.43 5.21
N PHE A 64 7.59 -7.38 4.47
CA PHE A 64 8.51 -7.48 3.35
C PHE A 64 9.86 -8.05 3.79
N PHE A 65 10.42 -7.51 4.86
CA PHE A 65 11.71 -7.97 5.38
C PHE A 65 11.65 -9.46 5.72
N VAL A 66 10.62 -9.88 6.44
CA VAL A 66 10.48 -11.27 6.88
C VAL A 66 10.31 -12.21 5.69
N VAL A 67 9.46 -11.88 4.75
CA VAL A 67 9.22 -12.74 3.56
C VAL A 67 10.45 -12.78 2.67
N ALA A 68 11.07 -11.65 2.40
CA ALA A 68 12.22 -11.57 1.51
C ALA A 68 13.43 -12.35 2.06
N THR A 69 13.65 -12.28 3.37
CA THR A 69 14.77 -13.01 3.98
C THR A 69 14.46 -14.49 4.20
N LYS A 70 13.27 -14.81 4.72
CA LYS A 70 12.95 -16.19 5.10
C LYS A 70 12.44 -17.03 3.93
N LYS A 71 11.57 -16.48 3.11
CA LYS A 71 10.96 -17.22 2.01
C LYS A 71 11.81 -17.15 0.74
N LEU A 72 12.30 -15.97 0.38
CA LEU A 72 13.11 -15.80 -0.82
C LEU A 72 14.60 -16.03 -0.56
N GLY A 73 15.03 -16.12 0.69
CA GLY A 73 16.41 -16.42 1.06
C GLY A 73 17.40 -15.30 0.76
N LEU A 74 16.94 -14.06 0.65
CA LEU A 74 17.81 -12.94 0.35
C LEU A 74 18.61 -12.51 1.59
N ASP A 75 19.80 -11.97 1.34
CA ASP A 75 20.64 -11.44 2.40
C ASP A 75 19.93 -10.26 3.09
N PRO A 76 19.90 -10.22 4.44
CA PRO A 76 19.21 -9.15 5.18
C PRO A 76 19.67 -7.74 4.83
N LEU A 77 20.94 -7.54 4.54
CA LEU A 77 21.44 -6.21 4.16
C LEU A 77 20.98 -5.81 2.77
N VAL A 78 20.87 -6.76 1.86
CA VAL A 78 20.29 -6.52 0.53
C VAL A 78 18.83 -6.13 0.66
N VAL A 79 18.08 -6.82 1.51
CA VAL A 79 16.66 -6.50 1.76
C VAL A 79 16.51 -5.12 2.37
N LYS A 80 17.37 -4.76 3.32
CA LYS A 80 17.37 -3.42 3.92
C LYS A 80 17.57 -2.35 2.85
N ASP A 81 18.47 -2.59 1.92
CA ASP A 81 18.76 -1.66 0.83
C ASP A 81 17.56 -1.50 -0.11
N ILE A 82 16.90 -2.61 -0.45
CA ILE A 82 15.67 -2.58 -1.24
C ILE A 82 14.58 -1.78 -0.53
N LEU A 83 14.40 -2.00 0.77
CA LEU A 83 13.43 -1.26 1.58
C LEU A 83 13.72 0.24 1.59
N SER A 84 15.00 0.63 1.60
CA SER A 84 15.38 2.04 1.50
C SER A 84 14.87 2.67 0.20
N GLY A 85 14.83 1.90 -0.89
CA GLY A 85 14.26 2.37 -2.15
C GLY A 85 12.75 2.58 -2.07
N PHE A 86 12.05 1.75 -1.31
CA PHE A 86 10.61 1.91 -1.11
C PHE A 86 10.26 3.08 -0.17
N ALA A 87 11.22 3.59 0.58
CA ALA A 87 11.01 4.75 1.46
C ALA A 87 10.63 6.03 0.70
N ARG A 88 10.76 6.03 -0.63
CA ARG A 88 10.24 7.12 -1.48
C ARG A 88 8.72 7.22 -1.45
N PHE A 89 8.03 6.13 -1.13
CA PHE A 89 6.58 6.15 -0.94
C PHE A 89 6.26 6.76 0.42
N GLU A 90 5.08 7.37 0.51
CA GLU A 90 4.56 7.79 1.82
C GLU A 90 4.47 6.56 2.72
N THR A 91 5.03 6.62 3.92
CA THR A 91 5.02 5.50 4.85
C THR A 91 4.18 5.83 6.07
N VAL A 92 3.08 5.11 6.24
CA VAL A 92 2.20 5.24 7.41
C VAL A 92 2.83 4.53 8.58
N LEU A 93 3.02 5.26 9.68
CA LEU A 93 3.46 4.67 10.94
C LEU A 93 2.25 4.06 11.64
N ILE A 94 2.30 2.76 11.91
CA ILE A 94 1.20 2.09 12.61
C ILE A 94 1.12 2.60 14.05
N THR A 95 -0.02 3.17 14.40
CA THR A 95 -0.28 3.73 15.71
C THR A 95 -1.18 2.82 16.53
N GLN A 96 -1.24 3.08 17.84
CA GLN A 96 -2.16 2.38 18.73
C GLN A 96 -3.61 2.50 18.24
N ASN A 97 -4.00 3.68 17.78
CA ASN A 97 -5.36 3.90 17.29
C ASN A 97 -5.68 3.02 16.07
N MET A 98 -4.72 2.87 15.15
CA MET A 98 -4.90 2.00 13.99
C MET A 98 -5.07 0.53 14.40
N VAL A 99 -4.38 0.10 15.45
CA VAL A 99 -4.56 -1.27 15.98
C VAL A 99 -6.00 -1.46 16.47
N PHE A 100 -6.55 -0.51 17.21
CA PHE A 100 -7.93 -0.59 17.66
C PHE A 100 -8.93 -0.56 16.50
N GLU A 101 -8.71 0.32 15.53
CA GLU A 101 -9.53 0.37 14.32
C GLU A 101 -9.48 -0.95 13.55
N ALA A 102 -8.30 -1.54 13.44
CA ALA A 102 -8.15 -2.84 12.77
C ALA A 102 -8.92 -3.96 13.47
N ILE A 103 -8.96 -3.93 14.79
CA ILE A 103 -9.75 -4.91 15.57
C ILE A 103 -11.23 -4.78 15.18
N ASP A 104 -11.77 -3.57 15.17
CA ASP A 104 -13.16 -3.32 14.80
C ASP A 104 -13.45 -3.77 13.36
N ILE A 105 -12.57 -3.41 12.43
CA ILE A 105 -12.71 -3.80 11.03
C ILE A 105 -12.68 -5.32 10.88
N SER A 106 -11.78 -6.00 11.60
CA SER A 106 -11.66 -7.45 11.53
C SER A 106 -12.95 -8.15 11.98
N ILE A 107 -13.60 -7.62 13.00
CA ILE A 107 -14.85 -8.16 13.52
C ILE A 107 -16.00 -7.93 12.54
N ILE A 108 -16.16 -6.67 12.10
CA ILE A 108 -17.30 -6.27 11.26
C ILE A 108 -17.20 -6.87 9.86
N LYS A 109 -16.01 -6.84 9.28
CA LYS A 109 -15.78 -7.30 7.90
C LYS A 109 -15.30 -8.73 7.80
N ARG A 110 -15.08 -9.39 8.92
CA ARG A 110 -14.61 -10.79 8.99
C ARG A 110 -13.30 -10.98 8.23
N LEU A 111 -12.36 -10.04 8.45
CA LEU A 111 -11.02 -10.12 7.91
C LEU A 111 -10.05 -10.61 8.97
N SER A 112 -8.90 -11.14 8.53
CA SER A 112 -7.79 -11.34 9.45
C SER A 112 -7.39 -9.98 10.04
N PHE A 113 -6.82 -10.00 11.23
CA PHE A 113 -6.33 -8.76 11.86
C PHE A 113 -5.33 -8.05 10.95
N TRP A 114 -4.43 -8.81 10.31
CA TRP A 114 -3.38 -8.22 9.48
C TRP A 114 -3.95 -7.55 8.23
N ASP A 115 -4.96 -8.15 7.59
CA ASP A 115 -5.65 -7.53 6.46
C ASP A 115 -6.43 -6.30 6.90
N ALA A 116 -7.06 -6.37 8.07
CA ALA A 116 -7.78 -5.22 8.64
C ALA A 116 -6.83 -4.07 8.95
N LEU A 117 -5.60 -4.37 9.36
CA LEU A 117 -4.60 -3.35 9.65
C LEU A 117 -4.12 -2.65 8.36
N ILE A 118 -4.04 -3.37 7.25
CA ILE A 118 -3.81 -2.77 5.93
C ILE A 118 -4.91 -1.75 5.61
N VAL A 119 -6.17 -2.15 5.82
CA VAL A 119 -7.32 -1.26 5.57
C VAL A 119 -7.25 -0.02 6.47
N ALA A 120 -6.97 -0.20 7.76
CA ALA A 120 -6.88 0.92 8.71
C ALA A 120 -5.76 1.90 8.32
N ALA A 121 -4.61 1.39 7.91
CA ALA A 121 -3.49 2.23 7.48
C ALA A 121 -3.82 2.99 6.20
N ALA A 122 -4.41 2.32 5.22
CA ALA A 122 -4.80 2.93 3.95
C ALA A 122 -5.84 4.03 4.16
N GLU A 123 -6.82 3.78 5.02
CA GLU A 123 -7.84 4.77 5.35
C GLU A 123 -7.22 6.00 6.01
N SER A 124 -6.31 5.80 6.95
CA SER A 124 -5.67 6.90 7.67
C SER A 124 -4.86 7.82 6.76
N ALA A 125 -4.34 7.28 5.67
CA ALA A 125 -3.56 8.04 4.69
C ALA A 125 -4.44 8.64 3.58
N ASN A 126 -5.75 8.48 3.67
CA ASN A 126 -6.70 8.95 2.66
C ASN A 126 -6.48 8.33 1.28
N CYS A 127 -6.10 7.06 1.25
CA CYS A 127 -6.02 6.32 0.01
C CYS A 127 -7.42 6.06 -0.55
N SER A 128 -7.53 5.96 -1.86
CA SER A 128 -8.77 5.58 -2.54
C SER A 128 -8.79 4.12 -2.95
N VAL A 129 -7.62 3.52 -3.08
CA VAL A 129 -7.44 2.16 -3.61
C VAL A 129 -6.42 1.42 -2.76
N VAL A 130 -6.61 0.11 -2.63
CA VAL A 130 -5.60 -0.82 -2.08
C VAL A 130 -5.26 -1.83 -3.16
N TRP A 131 -3.98 -1.93 -3.50
CA TRP A 131 -3.46 -3.00 -4.38
C TRP A 131 -3.06 -4.19 -3.53
N THR A 132 -3.75 -5.30 -3.71
CA THR A 132 -3.46 -6.53 -2.98
C THR A 132 -3.93 -7.75 -3.77
N GLU A 133 -3.25 -8.87 -3.57
CA GLU A 133 -3.69 -10.16 -4.10
C GLU A 133 -4.56 -10.92 -3.08
N ASP A 134 -4.50 -10.54 -1.80
CA ASP A 134 -5.05 -11.33 -0.71
C ASP A 134 -6.54 -11.10 -0.46
N LEU A 135 -7.02 -9.88 -0.67
CA LEU A 135 -8.43 -9.54 -0.45
C LEU A 135 -9.22 -9.66 -1.75
N ASN A 136 -10.53 -9.88 -1.62
CA ASN A 136 -11.39 -10.01 -2.79
C ASN A 136 -11.40 -8.73 -3.62
N SER A 137 -10.94 -8.85 -4.87
CA SER A 137 -10.89 -7.73 -5.80
C SER A 137 -12.29 -7.26 -6.15
N GLY A 138 -12.44 -5.96 -6.32
CA GLY A 138 -13.70 -5.34 -6.70
C GLY A 138 -14.59 -4.92 -5.56
N GLN A 139 -14.32 -5.37 -4.33
CA GLN A 139 -15.09 -4.92 -3.18
C GLN A 139 -14.63 -3.55 -2.70
N THR A 140 -15.49 -2.89 -1.94
CA THR A 140 -15.16 -1.63 -1.28
C THR A 140 -15.25 -1.82 0.23
N ILE A 141 -14.20 -1.44 0.94
CA ILE A 141 -14.14 -1.53 2.40
C ILE A 141 -13.80 -0.14 2.94
N ARG A 142 -14.69 0.44 3.73
CA ARG A 142 -14.49 1.76 4.35
C ARG A 142 -14.11 2.83 3.31
N GLY A 143 -14.73 2.79 2.14
CA GLY A 143 -14.44 3.74 1.06
C GLY A 143 -13.22 3.40 0.21
N LEU A 144 -12.49 2.35 0.56
CA LEU A 144 -11.32 1.91 -0.18
C LEU A 144 -11.71 0.86 -1.21
N LYS A 145 -11.34 1.07 -2.45
CA LYS A 145 -11.56 0.09 -3.51
C LYS A 145 -10.42 -0.93 -3.50
N ILE A 146 -10.76 -2.19 -3.36
CA ILE A 146 -9.78 -3.28 -3.35
C ILE A 146 -9.57 -3.77 -4.77
N ILE A 147 -8.33 -3.75 -5.22
CA ILE A 147 -7.97 -4.15 -6.59
C ILE A 147 -6.79 -5.11 -6.52
N ASN A 148 -6.93 -6.24 -7.21
CA ASN A 148 -5.81 -7.10 -7.52
C ASN A 148 -5.26 -6.68 -8.89
N PRO A 149 -4.10 -6.00 -8.95
CA PRO A 149 -3.59 -5.44 -10.20
C PRO A 149 -2.77 -6.43 -11.03
N ILE A 150 -2.59 -7.68 -10.58
CA ILE A 150 -1.72 -8.67 -11.22
C ILE A 150 -2.43 -9.94 -11.66
#